data_4400ac636dacb2b511909c0c510bba27
#
_entry.id   4400ac636dacb2b511909c0c510bba27
#
_cell.length_a   1.000
_cell.length_b   1.000
_cell.length_c   1.000
_cell.angle_alpha   90.00
_cell.angle_beta   90.00
_cell.angle_gamma   90.00
#
_symmetry.space_group_name_H-M   'P 1'
#
loop_
_entity.id
_entity.type
_entity.pdbx_description
1 polymer ?
#
loop_
_entity_poly.entity_id
_entity_poly.type
_entity_poly.pdbx_seq_one_letter_code
_entity_poly.pdbx_strand_id
1 'polypeptide(L)'
;MTSPANSTSRSTRRYAELCFQRAFPVSSADHRLVVAELDGSGVRDEPVYYQFSFDVARWLARRAPNAVSIDWSELQDTEALDNLLRLILQPAEDEYFDSGEVSTQEWMDIARTGFDGTDFDWLMAQLCDKRFESFYRELYDAADVPLAWELSDSSYAKSRNVIRNGKVVLRDTGLRRRPRQAKKEIVKPVENIVRLSGKRGAQMLDVAIASLAARHRETYHFNFANPEEVYLADVGLGIQVAVFGLLPEYRFPLECTMGYLLLSNGVPIGYGGSSALFKQVNTGINIFDEYRNSEAAFLWVQVMRVYYSLVGCTRFIANPYQLGSGNKEALRSGAFWFYYRLGYRPVDKTIRDLAREEDKKIQRKSGYRSDLRTLTRLSSCDMHLTLPAAKQNELFDETWLSTSSGLATQVLGCAKGRSRQASANRVARELAENLGVRSLQHWSQDERRGLLALAPFLAAVDPSGWSQSQKRDARRLLRAKGSKRELDYANLMATNDEFLQLLRKACIEASRQ
;
A
#
# COMPACT_ATOMS: atom_id res chain seq x y z
N MET A 1 -17.69 13.71 -17.68
CA MET A 1 -17.04 13.42 -18.98
C MET A 1 -16.33 12.10 -18.82
N THR A 2 -16.65 11.12 -19.62
CA THR A 2 -15.92 9.85 -19.71
C THR A 2 -14.55 10.15 -20.32
N SER A 3 -13.48 9.72 -19.68
CA SER A 3 -12.12 9.87 -20.21
C SER A 3 -12.07 9.37 -21.66
N PRO A 4 -11.56 10.12 -22.61
CA PRO A 4 -11.46 9.72 -24.01
C PRO A 4 -10.46 8.56 -24.27
N ALA A 5 -9.78 8.09 -23.24
CA ALA A 5 -8.68 7.13 -23.36
C ALA A 5 -9.05 5.74 -23.91
N ASN A 6 -10.33 5.40 -24.07
CA ASN A 6 -10.73 4.03 -24.39
C ASN A 6 -10.93 3.71 -25.88
N SER A 7 -10.70 4.62 -26.82
CA SER A 7 -10.96 4.37 -28.25
C SER A 7 -9.97 4.99 -29.23
N THR A 8 -8.94 5.68 -28.78
CA THR A 8 -8.04 6.34 -29.72
C THR A 8 -7.10 5.33 -30.37
N SER A 9 -7.28 5.07 -31.64
CA SER A 9 -6.30 4.38 -32.45
C SER A 9 -4.99 5.19 -32.46
N ARG A 10 -3.86 4.52 -32.70
CA ARG A 10 -2.54 5.19 -32.82
C ARG A 10 -2.56 6.37 -33.82
N SER A 11 -3.38 6.29 -34.86
CA SER A 11 -3.60 7.34 -35.87
C SER A 11 -4.35 8.54 -35.31
N THR A 12 -5.40 8.33 -34.51
CA THR A 12 -6.20 9.42 -33.89
C THR A 12 -5.38 10.20 -32.86
N ARG A 13 -4.55 9.49 -32.09
CA ARG A 13 -3.62 10.13 -31.14
C ARG A 13 -2.60 10.99 -31.89
N ARG A 14 -1.93 10.44 -32.88
CA ARG A 14 -0.96 11.21 -33.69
C ARG A 14 -1.58 12.44 -34.34
N TYR A 15 -2.84 12.35 -34.77
CA TYR A 15 -3.58 13.47 -35.29
C TYR A 15 -3.84 14.53 -34.22
N ALA A 16 -4.31 14.13 -33.03
CA ALA A 16 -4.54 15.04 -31.90
C ALA A 16 -3.24 15.73 -31.46
N GLU A 17 -2.13 14.99 -31.41
CA GLU A 17 -0.80 15.49 -31.09
C GLU A 17 -0.30 16.53 -32.12
N LEU A 18 -0.49 16.27 -33.40
CA LEU A 18 -0.17 17.23 -34.47
C LEU A 18 -1.06 18.48 -34.39
N CYS A 19 -2.34 18.34 -34.09
CA CYS A 19 -3.24 19.46 -33.88
C CYS A 19 -2.81 20.31 -32.67
N PHE A 20 -2.42 19.65 -31.57
CA PHE A 20 -1.91 20.32 -30.38
C PHE A 20 -0.62 21.11 -30.67
N GLN A 21 0.38 20.47 -31.29
CA GLN A 21 1.66 21.12 -31.64
C GLN A 21 1.46 22.32 -32.56
N ARG A 22 0.48 22.25 -33.46
CA ARG A 22 0.13 23.37 -34.35
C ARG A 22 -0.54 24.53 -33.62
N ALA A 23 -1.42 24.22 -32.66
CA ALA A 23 -2.16 25.22 -31.88
C ALA A 23 -1.29 25.87 -30.78
N PHE A 24 -0.38 25.09 -30.18
CA PHE A 24 0.45 25.52 -29.05
C PHE A 24 1.92 25.14 -29.32
N PRO A 25 2.65 25.97 -30.06
CA PRO A 25 4.08 25.76 -30.31
C PRO A 25 4.87 25.71 -28.99
N VAL A 26 5.88 24.86 -28.89
CA VAL A 26 6.70 24.62 -27.69
C VAL A 26 7.31 25.92 -27.11
N SER A 27 7.52 26.90 -27.97
CA SER A 27 8.05 28.23 -27.59
C SER A 27 7.00 29.14 -26.93
N SER A 28 5.71 28.80 -26.94
CA SER A 28 4.66 29.66 -26.37
C SER A 28 4.55 29.52 -24.85
N ALA A 29 4.28 30.65 -24.16
CA ALA A 29 4.04 30.65 -22.72
C ALA A 29 2.83 29.78 -22.32
N ASP A 30 1.84 29.70 -23.21
CA ASP A 30 0.62 28.93 -22.98
C ASP A 30 0.82 27.43 -23.14
N HIS A 31 1.91 27.01 -23.82
CA HIS A 31 2.19 25.59 -24.05
C HIS A 31 2.27 24.80 -22.74
N ARG A 32 3.01 25.30 -21.75
CA ARG A 32 3.18 24.62 -20.43
C ARG A 32 1.86 24.49 -19.67
N LEU A 33 0.99 25.51 -19.71
CA LEU A 33 -0.30 25.49 -19.04
C LEU A 33 -1.22 24.45 -19.68
N VAL A 34 -1.28 24.44 -21.02
CA VAL A 34 -2.15 23.49 -21.75
C VAL A 34 -1.63 22.07 -21.67
N VAL A 35 -0.31 21.85 -21.62
CA VAL A 35 0.29 20.53 -21.39
C VAL A 35 -0.13 19.98 -20.03
N ALA A 36 -0.07 20.80 -18.97
CA ALA A 36 -0.50 20.39 -17.65
C ALA A 36 -2.00 20.04 -17.59
N GLU A 37 -2.85 20.77 -18.31
CA GLU A 37 -4.28 20.47 -18.42
C GLU A 37 -4.58 19.20 -19.24
N LEU A 38 -3.70 18.86 -20.19
CA LEU A 38 -3.83 17.67 -21.04
C LEU A 38 -3.15 16.43 -20.43
N ASP A 39 -2.45 16.56 -19.32
CA ASP A 39 -1.82 15.42 -18.64
C ASP A 39 -2.87 14.36 -18.32
N GLY A 40 -2.55 13.12 -18.63
CA GLY A 40 -3.49 12.00 -18.52
C GLY A 40 -4.59 11.93 -19.58
N SER A 41 -4.67 12.89 -20.51
CA SER A 41 -5.65 12.88 -21.61
C SER A 41 -5.32 11.88 -22.73
N GLY A 42 -4.06 11.42 -22.80
CA GLY A 42 -3.52 10.58 -23.87
C GLY A 42 -3.07 11.33 -25.10
N VAL A 43 -3.16 12.65 -25.10
CA VAL A 43 -2.62 13.51 -26.17
C VAL A 43 -1.12 13.66 -25.99
N ARG A 44 -0.69 13.91 -24.77
CA ARG A 44 0.71 13.98 -24.38
C ARG A 44 0.87 13.50 -22.95
N ASP A 45 1.88 12.68 -22.70
CA ASP A 45 2.31 12.29 -21.38
C ASP A 45 3.71 12.89 -21.14
N GLU A 46 3.88 13.62 -20.05
CA GLU A 46 5.16 14.22 -19.68
C GLU A 46 6.07 13.18 -19.01
N PRO A 47 7.40 13.36 -19.10
CA PRO A 47 8.33 12.57 -18.32
C PRO A 47 8.06 12.69 -16.83
N VAL A 48 8.32 11.62 -16.09
CA VAL A 48 8.24 11.61 -14.64
C VAL A 48 9.63 11.77 -14.06
N TYR A 49 9.83 12.84 -13.30
CA TYR A 49 11.05 13.11 -12.52
C TYR A 49 10.78 12.77 -11.07
N TYR A 50 11.40 11.71 -10.53
CA TYR A 50 11.15 11.27 -9.17
C TYR A 50 12.26 10.39 -8.62
N GLN A 51 12.45 10.42 -7.30
CA GLN A 51 13.37 9.55 -6.55
C GLN A 51 12.59 8.29 -6.13
N PHE A 52 12.65 7.26 -6.96
CA PHE A 52 11.98 6.01 -6.68
C PHE A 52 12.78 5.15 -5.71
N SER A 53 12.08 4.42 -4.81
CA SER A 53 12.72 3.40 -3.99
C SER A 53 13.35 2.28 -4.84
N PHE A 54 14.31 1.56 -4.26
CA PHE A 54 14.98 0.44 -4.90
C PHE A 54 14.02 -0.58 -5.53
N ASP A 55 12.90 -0.86 -4.88
CA ASP A 55 11.94 -1.85 -5.37
C ASP A 55 11.21 -1.36 -6.63
N VAL A 56 10.82 -0.10 -6.69
CA VAL A 56 10.23 0.51 -7.89
C VAL A 56 11.30 0.71 -8.96
N ALA A 57 12.50 1.14 -8.62
CA ALA A 57 13.63 1.23 -9.54
C ALA A 57 13.91 -0.13 -10.22
N ARG A 58 13.97 -1.21 -9.46
CA ARG A 58 14.07 -2.58 -10.01
C ARG A 58 12.90 -2.98 -10.92
N TRP A 59 11.70 -2.52 -10.60
CA TRP A 59 10.54 -2.75 -11.44
C TRP A 59 10.68 -1.96 -12.75
N LEU A 60 11.09 -0.69 -12.71
CA LEU A 60 11.34 0.16 -13.86
C LEU A 60 12.38 -0.45 -14.80
N ALA A 61 13.55 -0.83 -14.29
CA ALA A 61 14.61 -1.47 -15.09
C ALA A 61 14.13 -2.71 -15.84
N ARG A 62 13.22 -3.48 -15.26
CA ARG A 62 12.66 -4.70 -15.90
C ARG A 62 11.52 -4.41 -16.86
N ARG A 63 10.73 -3.35 -16.65
CA ARG A 63 9.47 -3.10 -17.36
C ARG A 63 9.55 -1.95 -18.35
N ALA A 64 10.50 -1.05 -18.17
CA ALA A 64 10.71 0.12 -18.98
C ALA A 64 12.19 0.28 -19.38
N PRO A 65 12.87 -0.79 -19.89
CA PRO A 65 14.27 -0.70 -20.29
C PRO A 65 14.45 0.39 -21.34
N ASN A 66 15.56 1.10 -21.28
CA ASN A 66 15.90 2.25 -22.14
C ASN A 66 14.96 3.46 -22.03
N ALA A 67 14.03 3.47 -21.09
CA ALA A 67 13.08 4.57 -20.90
C ALA A 67 13.32 5.36 -19.63
N VAL A 68 14.29 4.95 -18.81
CA VAL A 68 14.65 5.60 -17.55
C VAL A 68 16.12 5.93 -17.56
N SER A 69 16.47 7.12 -17.10
CA SER A 69 17.86 7.58 -16.92
C SER A 69 18.04 8.27 -15.57
N ILE A 70 19.26 8.41 -15.11
CA ILE A 70 19.59 9.23 -13.94
C ILE A 70 19.48 10.70 -14.35
N ASP A 71 18.82 11.52 -13.55
CA ASP A 71 18.79 12.97 -13.71
C ASP A 71 19.96 13.61 -12.96
N TRP A 72 21.13 13.59 -13.60
CA TRP A 72 22.37 14.13 -13.04
C TRP A 72 22.28 15.62 -12.70
N SER A 73 21.36 16.36 -13.32
CA SER A 73 21.21 17.81 -13.05
C SER A 73 20.58 18.09 -11.69
N GLU A 74 19.78 17.14 -11.17
CA GLU A 74 19.14 17.23 -9.85
C GLU A 74 19.96 16.53 -8.75
N LEU A 75 20.98 15.74 -9.09
CA LEU A 75 21.86 15.07 -8.15
C LEU A 75 22.98 16.01 -7.68
N GLN A 76 22.72 16.76 -6.61
CA GLN A 76 23.65 17.79 -6.13
C GLN A 76 24.80 17.21 -5.28
N ASP A 77 24.57 16.09 -4.59
CA ASP A 77 25.53 15.40 -3.74
C ASP A 77 25.59 13.93 -4.13
N THR A 78 26.78 13.47 -4.55
CA THR A 78 27.01 12.10 -5.00
C THR A 78 27.50 11.18 -3.89
N GLU A 79 27.84 11.67 -2.69
CA GLU A 79 28.48 10.87 -1.62
C GLU A 79 27.69 9.56 -1.32
N ALA A 80 26.36 9.64 -1.25
CA ALA A 80 25.54 8.47 -0.98
C ALA A 80 25.50 7.49 -2.17
N LEU A 81 25.50 8.01 -3.42
CA LEU A 81 25.61 7.19 -4.63
C LEU A 81 27.00 6.56 -4.73
N ASP A 82 28.04 7.30 -4.40
CA ASP A 82 29.43 6.79 -4.38
C ASP A 82 29.57 5.63 -3.41
N ASN A 83 28.97 5.73 -2.22
CA ASN A 83 28.93 4.64 -1.25
C ASN A 83 28.21 3.38 -1.79
N LEU A 84 27.19 3.55 -2.60
CA LEU A 84 26.52 2.42 -3.29
C LEU A 84 27.43 1.84 -4.38
N LEU A 85 28.08 2.68 -5.20
CA LEU A 85 28.96 2.26 -6.27
C LEU A 85 30.20 1.51 -5.77
N ARG A 86 30.72 1.85 -4.58
CA ARG A 86 31.81 1.12 -3.94
C ARG A 86 31.50 -0.37 -3.71
N LEU A 87 30.25 -0.77 -3.66
CA LEU A 87 29.89 -2.19 -3.55
C LEU A 87 30.11 -2.99 -4.85
N ILE A 88 30.25 -2.30 -5.97
CA ILE A 88 30.36 -2.92 -7.29
C ILE A 88 31.71 -2.64 -7.96
N LEU A 89 32.52 -1.71 -7.43
CA LEU A 89 33.86 -1.42 -7.93
C LEU A 89 34.72 -2.67 -7.97
N GLN A 90 35.52 -2.80 -9.01
CA GLN A 90 36.61 -3.78 -9.06
C GLN A 90 37.87 -3.18 -8.44
N PRO A 91 38.76 -3.98 -7.82
CA PRO A 91 39.96 -3.45 -7.17
C PRO A 91 40.88 -2.61 -8.07
N ALA A 92 40.79 -2.78 -9.37
CA ALA A 92 41.57 -2.00 -10.33
C ALA A 92 41.00 -0.57 -10.58
N GLU A 93 39.79 -0.30 -10.10
CA GLU A 93 39.07 0.97 -10.31
C GLU A 93 39.19 1.91 -9.11
N ASP A 94 39.58 1.39 -7.92
CA ASP A 94 39.57 2.13 -6.66
C ASP A 94 40.36 3.45 -6.73
N GLU A 95 41.59 3.40 -7.20
CA GLU A 95 42.48 4.57 -7.30
C GLU A 95 41.90 5.65 -8.23
N TYR A 96 41.30 5.22 -9.34
CA TYR A 96 40.71 6.12 -10.31
C TYR A 96 39.41 6.75 -9.81
N PHE A 97 38.57 5.96 -9.17
CA PHE A 97 37.33 6.42 -8.56
C PHE A 97 37.58 7.41 -7.42
N ASP A 98 38.62 7.17 -6.60
CA ASP A 98 38.96 7.98 -5.44
C ASP A 98 39.86 9.18 -5.78
N SER A 99 40.42 9.27 -6.99
CA SER A 99 41.38 10.32 -7.37
C SER A 99 40.81 11.74 -7.29
N GLY A 100 39.48 11.89 -7.43
CA GLY A 100 38.81 13.18 -7.60
C GLY A 100 39.08 13.83 -8.96
N GLU A 101 39.74 13.13 -9.90
CA GLU A 101 40.01 13.61 -11.25
C GLU A 101 38.80 13.46 -12.17
N VAL A 102 37.86 12.57 -11.79
CA VAL A 102 36.61 12.30 -12.52
C VAL A 102 35.42 12.44 -11.60
N SER A 103 34.32 12.95 -12.15
CA SER A 103 33.04 12.93 -11.46
C SER A 103 32.43 11.51 -11.45
N THR A 104 31.52 11.26 -10.53
CA THR A 104 30.75 9.99 -10.47
C THR A 104 30.07 9.67 -11.80
N GLN A 105 29.51 10.69 -12.47
CA GLN A 105 28.88 10.53 -13.79
C GLN A 105 29.90 10.11 -14.85
N GLU A 106 31.05 10.80 -14.94
CA GLU A 106 32.11 10.48 -15.91
C GLU A 106 32.67 9.08 -15.68
N TRP A 107 32.90 8.71 -14.40
CA TRP A 107 33.34 7.34 -14.07
C TRP A 107 32.30 6.30 -14.54
N MET A 108 31.02 6.54 -14.26
CA MET A 108 29.95 5.62 -14.65
C MET A 108 29.85 5.50 -16.18
N ASP A 109 30.03 6.60 -16.92
CA ASP A 109 30.03 6.59 -18.38
C ASP A 109 31.17 5.74 -18.95
N ILE A 110 32.34 5.78 -18.32
CA ILE A 110 33.47 4.92 -18.67
C ILE A 110 33.19 3.47 -18.30
N ALA A 111 32.72 3.21 -17.07
CA ALA A 111 32.50 1.87 -16.55
C ALA A 111 31.41 1.10 -17.32
N ARG A 112 30.44 1.80 -17.90
CA ARG A 112 29.37 1.21 -18.72
C ARG A 112 29.69 1.15 -20.22
N THR A 113 30.91 1.46 -20.64
CA THR A 113 31.29 1.42 -22.06
C THR A 113 30.98 0.04 -22.67
N GLY A 114 30.18 0.03 -23.75
CA GLY A 114 29.73 -1.20 -24.40
C GLY A 114 28.48 -1.84 -23.82
N PHE A 115 27.89 -1.28 -22.77
CA PHE A 115 26.59 -1.70 -22.25
C PHE A 115 25.46 -1.11 -23.11
N ASP A 116 24.51 -1.95 -23.53
CA ASP A 116 23.33 -1.54 -24.29
C ASP A 116 22.19 -1.16 -23.32
N GLY A 117 22.02 0.11 -23.06
CA GLY A 117 21.05 0.64 -22.11
C GLY A 117 21.44 2.01 -21.57
N THR A 118 20.58 2.55 -20.70
CA THR A 118 20.84 3.81 -20.02
C THR A 118 21.85 3.61 -18.85
N ASP A 119 22.32 4.71 -18.27
CA ASP A 119 23.11 4.70 -17.03
C ASP A 119 22.33 4.05 -15.88
N PHE A 120 21.03 4.33 -15.77
CA PHE A 120 20.14 3.68 -14.80
C PHE A 120 20.02 2.16 -15.04
N ASP A 121 19.83 1.73 -16.30
CA ASP A 121 19.73 0.28 -16.61
C ASP A 121 21.03 -0.44 -16.24
N TRP A 122 22.19 0.19 -16.51
CA TRP A 122 23.49 -0.34 -16.12
C TRP A 122 23.62 -0.46 -14.60
N LEU A 123 23.31 0.62 -13.85
CA LEU A 123 23.35 0.62 -12.39
C LEU A 123 22.50 -0.53 -11.81
N MET A 124 21.26 -0.64 -12.26
CA MET A 124 20.35 -1.66 -11.76
C MET A 124 20.78 -3.09 -12.14
N ALA A 125 21.49 -3.27 -13.24
CA ALA A 125 22.07 -4.56 -13.63
C ALA A 125 23.21 -4.99 -12.69
N GLN A 126 23.99 -4.03 -12.16
CA GLN A 126 25.04 -4.34 -11.16
C GLN A 126 24.46 -4.73 -9.81
N LEU A 127 23.31 -4.18 -9.41
CA LEU A 127 22.66 -4.38 -8.11
C LEU A 127 21.73 -5.63 -8.08
N CYS A 128 22.13 -6.72 -8.75
CA CYS A 128 21.26 -7.90 -8.94
C CYS A 128 21.57 -9.09 -8.03
N ASP A 129 22.68 -9.10 -7.28
CA ASP A 129 23.04 -10.21 -6.39
C ASP A 129 22.12 -10.27 -5.17
N LYS A 130 21.28 -11.30 -5.13
CA LYS A 130 20.31 -11.51 -4.05
C LYS A 130 20.93 -11.61 -2.65
N ARG A 131 22.22 -11.99 -2.54
CA ARG A 131 22.90 -12.08 -1.25
C ARG A 131 23.08 -10.73 -0.59
N PHE A 132 23.18 -9.67 -1.40
CA PHE A 132 23.39 -8.30 -0.97
C PHE A 132 22.15 -7.41 -1.16
N GLU A 133 21.01 -7.96 -1.54
CA GLU A 133 19.79 -7.19 -1.86
C GLU A 133 19.38 -6.21 -0.75
N SER A 134 19.52 -6.60 0.52
CA SER A 134 19.20 -5.69 1.63
C SER A 134 20.15 -4.51 1.74
N PHE A 135 21.45 -4.71 1.46
CA PHE A 135 22.45 -3.63 1.42
C PHE A 135 22.21 -2.71 0.24
N TYR A 136 21.94 -3.28 -0.94
CA TYR A 136 21.62 -2.48 -2.12
C TYR A 136 20.40 -1.60 -1.90
N ARG A 137 19.34 -2.15 -1.30
CA ARG A 137 18.12 -1.39 -0.98
C ARG A 137 18.43 -0.24 -0.02
N GLU A 138 19.10 -0.51 1.09
CA GLU A 138 19.46 0.49 2.11
C GLU A 138 20.28 1.65 1.52
N LEU A 139 21.32 1.33 0.73
CA LEU A 139 22.19 2.34 0.15
C LEU A 139 21.54 3.06 -1.03
N TYR A 140 20.79 2.36 -1.88
CA TYR A 140 20.06 2.99 -2.98
C TYR A 140 18.99 3.95 -2.47
N ASP A 141 18.21 3.52 -1.47
CA ASP A 141 17.17 4.36 -0.86
C ASP A 141 17.79 5.57 -0.12
N ALA A 142 19.00 5.41 0.44
CA ALA A 142 19.73 6.52 1.06
C ALA A 142 20.34 7.49 0.03
N ALA A 143 20.67 7.00 -1.16
CA ALA A 143 21.24 7.82 -2.23
C ALA A 143 20.20 8.73 -2.91
N ASP A 144 18.90 8.48 -2.71
CA ASP A 144 17.80 9.30 -3.24
C ASP A 144 18.00 9.67 -4.72
N VAL A 145 18.39 8.65 -5.54
CA VAL A 145 18.81 8.87 -6.95
C VAL A 145 17.65 9.44 -7.75
N PRO A 146 17.77 10.68 -8.28
CA PRO A 146 16.73 11.28 -9.11
C PRO A 146 16.71 10.61 -10.49
N LEU A 147 15.53 10.18 -10.90
CA LEU A 147 15.30 9.50 -12.18
C LEU A 147 14.39 10.31 -13.08
N ALA A 148 14.70 10.27 -14.38
CA ALA A 148 13.83 10.75 -15.46
C ALA A 148 13.22 9.52 -16.18
N TRP A 149 11.91 9.36 -16.13
CA TRP A 149 11.20 8.26 -16.80
C TRP A 149 10.35 8.76 -17.96
N GLU A 150 10.72 8.40 -19.17
CA GLU A 150 10.00 8.75 -20.39
C GLU A 150 8.71 7.92 -20.57
N LEU A 151 7.58 8.60 -20.57
CA LEU A 151 6.25 8.00 -20.70
C LEU A 151 5.58 8.18 -22.07
N SER A 152 6.13 9.02 -22.94
CA SER A 152 5.43 9.48 -24.16
C SER A 152 4.89 8.38 -25.07
N ASP A 153 5.53 7.22 -25.13
CA ASP A 153 5.05 6.05 -25.87
C ASP A 153 4.82 4.80 -25.04
N SER A 154 4.94 4.93 -23.72
CA SER A 154 4.80 3.81 -22.80
C SER A 154 3.34 3.36 -22.63
N SER A 155 3.13 2.04 -22.54
CA SER A 155 1.86 1.46 -22.12
C SER A 155 1.54 1.75 -20.65
N TYR A 156 2.52 2.23 -19.88
CA TYR A 156 2.39 2.57 -18.47
C TYR A 156 2.02 4.04 -18.22
N ALA A 157 1.98 4.87 -19.28
CA ALA A 157 1.54 6.25 -19.19
C ALA A 157 0.13 6.36 -18.59
N LYS A 158 -0.13 7.44 -17.84
CA LYS A 158 -1.42 7.67 -17.14
C LYS A 158 -2.64 7.42 -18.02
N SER A 159 -2.56 7.78 -19.29
CA SER A 159 -3.63 7.65 -20.27
C SER A 159 -3.76 6.27 -20.93
N ARG A 160 -2.75 5.42 -20.83
CA ARG A 160 -2.69 4.12 -21.53
C ARG A 160 -2.66 2.93 -20.59
N ASN A 161 -2.34 3.15 -19.31
CA ASN A 161 -2.26 2.10 -18.31
C ASN A 161 -3.67 1.61 -17.94
N VAL A 162 -4.12 0.56 -18.60
CA VAL A 162 -5.48 0.03 -18.48
C VAL A 162 -5.49 -1.49 -18.54
N ILE A 163 -6.30 -2.13 -17.71
CA ILE A 163 -6.64 -3.56 -17.83
C ILE A 163 -7.80 -3.71 -18.82
N ARG A 164 -7.51 -4.23 -19.99
CA ARG A 164 -8.54 -4.51 -21.01
C ARG A 164 -9.18 -5.87 -20.73
N ASN A 165 -10.15 -5.91 -19.82
CA ASN A 165 -10.88 -7.11 -19.46
C ASN A 165 -12.37 -6.92 -19.74
N GLY A 166 -12.86 -7.39 -20.87
CA GLY A 166 -14.27 -7.51 -21.13
C GLY A 166 -14.96 -6.27 -21.70
N LYS A 167 -16.28 -6.22 -21.57
CA LYS A 167 -17.15 -5.20 -22.14
C LYS A 167 -17.11 -3.92 -21.30
N VAL A 168 -16.91 -2.78 -21.95
CA VAL A 168 -17.03 -1.47 -21.29
C VAL A 168 -18.49 -1.25 -20.89
N VAL A 169 -18.71 -0.90 -19.62
CA VAL A 169 -20.02 -0.58 -19.07
C VAL A 169 -20.24 0.93 -19.20
N LEU A 170 -21.10 1.31 -20.13
CA LEU A 170 -21.57 2.68 -20.26
C LEU A 170 -22.71 2.89 -19.28
N ARG A 171 -22.60 3.93 -18.46
CA ARG A 171 -23.65 4.29 -17.50
C ARG A 171 -24.55 5.35 -18.13
N ASP A 172 -25.81 5.06 -18.17
CA ASP A 172 -26.90 5.99 -18.55
C ASP A 172 -27.37 6.86 -17.37
N THR A 173 -26.94 6.52 -16.16
CA THR A 173 -27.24 7.28 -14.93
C THR A 173 -26.07 8.19 -14.57
N GLY A 174 -26.36 9.35 -13.98
CA GLY A 174 -25.33 10.27 -13.47
C GLY A 174 -24.44 9.67 -12.40
N LEU A 175 -23.38 10.37 -12.03
CA LEU A 175 -22.43 9.97 -11.02
C LEU A 175 -23.11 9.58 -9.70
N ARG A 176 -22.67 8.46 -9.12
CA ARG A 176 -23.21 7.94 -7.87
C ARG A 176 -22.72 8.78 -6.68
N ARG A 177 -23.65 9.40 -5.99
CA ARG A 177 -23.35 10.12 -4.76
C ARG A 177 -23.24 9.16 -3.56
N ARG A 178 -22.92 9.72 -2.39
CA ARG A 178 -22.86 8.98 -1.14
C ARG A 178 -24.14 8.16 -0.90
N PRO A 179 -24.01 6.84 -0.63
CA PRO A 179 -25.15 6.01 -0.29
C PRO A 179 -25.86 6.52 0.98
N ARG A 180 -27.19 6.64 0.94
CA ARG A 180 -27.97 7.07 2.11
C ARG A 180 -27.85 6.12 3.30
N GLN A 181 -27.63 4.83 3.06
CA GLN A 181 -27.53 3.77 4.05
C GLN A 181 -26.24 2.97 3.84
N ALA A 182 -25.09 3.63 4.01
CA ALA A 182 -23.78 3.04 3.77
C ALA A 182 -23.57 1.67 4.48
N LYS A 183 -23.96 1.56 5.76
CA LYS A 183 -23.85 0.31 6.52
C LYS A 183 -24.64 -0.86 5.92
N LYS A 184 -25.82 -0.60 5.36
CA LYS A 184 -26.62 -1.63 4.68
C LYS A 184 -26.01 -2.02 3.33
N GLU A 185 -25.35 -1.11 2.67
CA GLU A 185 -24.66 -1.40 1.41
C GLU A 185 -23.42 -2.26 1.65
N ILE A 186 -22.63 -1.93 2.67
CA ILE A 186 -21.40 -2.66 3.02
C ILE A 186 -21.66 -4.15 3.31
N VAL A 187 -22.75 -4.48 3.98
CA VAL A 187 -23.06 -5.89 4.35
C VAL A 187 -23.64 -6.72 3.20
N LYS A 188 -23.88 -6.13 2.03
CA LYS A 188 -24.27 -6.89 0.85
C LYS A 188 -23.06 -7.65 0.31
N PRO A 189 -23.11 -8.96 0.16
CA PRO A 189 -21.98 -9.74 -0.35
C PRO A 189 -21.59 -9.28 -1.76
N VAL A 190 -20.31 -9.38 -2.09
CA VAL A 190 -19.82 -9.27 -3.45
C VAL A 190 -19.77 -10.68 -4.03
N GLU A 191 -20.63 -10.96 -4.99
CA GLU A 191 -20.79 -12.32 -5.54
C GLU A 191 -19.64 -12.70 -6.48
N ASN A 192 -19.10 -11.72 -7.20
CA ASN A 192 -18.06 -11.96 -8.20
C ASN A 192 -16.70 -11.47 -7.69
N ILE A 193 -15.99 -12.36 -6.96
CA ILE A 193 -14.60 -12.16 -6.55
C ILE A 193 -13.78 -13.31 -7.14
N VAL A 194 -12.83 -12.98 -8.01
CA VAL A 194 -11.97 -13.94 -8.68
C VAL A 194 -10.53 -13.75 -8.22
N ARG A 195 -9.86 -14.85 -7.83
CA ARG A 195 -8.42 -14.81 -7.60
C ARG A 195 -7.67 -14.83 -8.91
N LEU A 196 -6.82 -13.84 -9.11
CA LEU A 196 -5.84 -13.78 -10.18
C LEU A 196 -4.52 -14.34 -9.65
N SER A 197 -3.79 -15.06 -10.48
CA SER A 197 -2.46 -15.59 -10.15
C SER A 197 -1.61 -15.71 -11.41
N GLY A 198 -0.33 -15.98 -11.25
CA GLY A 198 0.62 -16.09 -12.36
C GLY A 198 0.64 -14.84 -13.23
N LYS A 199 0.60 -15.02 -14.54
CA LYS A 199 0.67 -13.90 -15.50
C LYS A 199 -0.41 -12.83 -15.30
N ARG A 200 -1.64 -13.23 -14.93
CA ARG A 200 -2.75 -12.27 -14.74
C ARG A 200 -2.57 -11.46 -13.45
N GLY A 201 -2.10 -12.11 -12.38
CA GLY A 201 -1.78 -11.41 -11.13
C GLY A 201 -0.61 -10.44 -11.31
N ALA A 202 0.46 -10.88 -11.99
CA ALA A 202 1.60 -10.03 -12.31
C ALA A 202 1.21 -8.82 -13.17
N GLN A 203 0.38 -9.01 -14.18
CA GLN A 203 -0.12 -7.91 -15.01
C GLN A 203 -0.94 -6.89 -14.21
N MET A 204 -1.79 -7.35 -13.28
CA MET A 204 -2.57 -6.46 -12.41
C MET A 204 -1.65 -5.69 -11.47
N LEU A 205 -0.61 -6.32 -10.96
CA LEU A 205 0.40 -5.66 -10.13
C LEU A 205 1.21 -4.63 -10.93
N ASP A 206 1.64 -4.96 -12.14
CA ASP A 206 2.33 -4.00 -13.03
C ASP A 206 1.48 -2.75 -13.26
N VAL A 207 0.19 -2.91 -13.52
CA VAL A 207 -0.75 -1.77 -13.66
C VAL A 207 -0.85 -0.96 -12.38
N ALA A 208 -0.86 -1.60 -11.21
CA ALA A 208 -0.91 -0.90 -9.93
C ALA A 208 0.36 -0.07 -9.69
N ILE A 209 1.54 -0.68 -9.81
CA ILE A 209 2.83 0.00 -9.62
C ILE A 209 2.96 1.16 -10.61
N ALA A 210 2.73 0.92 -11.90
CA ALA A 210 2.81 1.96 -12.92
C ALA A 210 1.85 3.13 -12.67
N SER A 211 0.62 2.85 -12.18
CA SER A 211 -0.37 3.89 -11.90
C SER A 211 0.08 4.84 -10.79
N LEU A 212 0.79 4.32 -9.80
CA LEU A 212 1.33 5.11 -8.70
C LEU A 212 2.62 5.82 -9.13
N ALA A 213 3.57 5.08 -9.70
CA ALA A 213 4.87 5.61 -10.12
C ALA A 213 4.72 6.77 -11.10
N ALA A 214 3.84 6.65 -12.12
CA ALA A 214 3.53 7.74 -13.06
C ALA A 214 2.89 8.98 -12.38
N ARG A 215 2.56 8.91 -11.08
CA ARG A 215 2.00 10.00 -10.28
C ARG A 215 2.87 10.36 -9.08
N HIS A 216 4.17 10.06 -9.15
CA HIS A 216 5.14 10.33 -8.08
C HIS A 216 4.71 9.71 -6.74
N ARG A 217 4.23 8.46 -6.78
CA ARG A 217 3.74 7.75 -5.60
C ARG A 217 4.19 6.30 -5.60
N GLU A 218 4.44 5.81 -4.44
CA GLU A 218 4.69 4.39 -4.17
C GLU A 218 4.09 4.02 -2.82
N THR A 219 3.87 2.74 -2.62
CA THR A 219 3.42 2.22 -1.33
C THR A 219 4.00 0.85 -1.07
N TYR A 220 4.29 0.58 0.19
CA TYR A 220 4.72 -0.73 0.68
C TYR A 220 3.84 -1.88 0.14
N HIS A 221 2.53 -1.64 0.07
CA HIS A 221 1.55 -2.63 -0.34
C HIS A 221 1.72 -3.11 -1.78
N PHE A 222 2.21 -2.27 -2.69
CA PHE A 222 2.43 -2.66 -4.09
C PHE A 222 3.88 -3.04 -4.34
N ASN A 223 4.84 -2.39 -3.66
CA ASN A 223 6.25 -2.74 -3.79
C ASN A 223 6.50 -4.20 -3.39
N PHE A 224 5.78 -4.69 -2.37
CA PHE A 224 5.91 -6.05 -1.84
C PHE A 224 4.68 -6.93 -2.05
N ALA A 225 3.82 -6.60 -3.01
CA ALA A 225 2.65 -7.41 -3.33
C ALA A 225 3.03 -8.78 -3.90
N ASN A 226 2.20 -9.77 -3.57
CA ASN A 226 2.31 -11.12 -4.10
C ASN A 226 1.45 -11.28 -5.36
N PRO A 227 2.04 -11.45 -6.56
CA PRO A 227 1.27 -11.64 -7.79
C PRO A 227 0.44 -12.94 -7.80
N GLU A 228 0.76 -13.89 -6.91
CA GLU A 228 -0.03 -15.11 -6.72
C GLU A 228 -1.24 -14.92 -5.81
N GLU A 229 -1.37 -13.73 -5.19
CA GLU A 229 -2.45 -13.42 -4.26
C GLU A 229 -3.12 -12.08 -4.59
N VAL A 230 -3.81 -12.04 -5.73
CA VAL A 230 -4.59 -10.87 -6.17
C VAL A 230 -6.06 -11.25 -6.27
N TYR A 231 -6.95 -10.51 -5.62
CA TYR A 231 -8.40 -10.74 -5.65
C TYR A 231 -9.07 -9.60 -6.42
N LEU A 232 -9.68 -9.91 -7.54
CA LEU A 232 -10.43 -8.94 -8.35
C LEU A 232 -11.91 -9.08 -8.04
N ALA A 233 -12.48 -8.09 -7.39
CA ALA A 233 -13.89 -7.99 -7.04
C ALA A 233 -14.62 -7.08 -8.01
N ASP A 234 -15.62 -7.58 -8.72
CA ASP A 234 -16.53 -6.77 -9.54
C ASP A 234 -17.72 -6.33 -8.67
N VAL A 235 -17.82 -5.03 -8.44
CA VAL A 235 -18.87 -4.44 -7.61
C VAL A 235 -20.02 -3.83 -8.43
N GLY A 236 -19.98 -4.04 -9.75
CA GLY A 236 -20.96 -3.56 -10.72
C GLY A 236 -20.66 -2.16 -11.25
N LEU A 237 -21.43 -1.72 -12.24
CA LEU A 237 -21.32 -0.40 -12.87
C LEU A 237 -19.95 -0.13 -13.52
N GLY A 238 -19.23 -1.16 -13.93
CA GLY A 238 -17.86 -1.06 -14.45
C GLY A 238 -16.80 -0.77 -13.39
N ILE A 239 -17.17 -0.81 -12.10
CA ILE A 239 -16.22 -0.60 -10.99
C ILE A 239 -15.72 -1.95 -10.50
N GLN A 240 -14.40 -2.04 -10.35
CA GLN A 240 -13.71 -3.20 -9.79
C GLN A 240 -12.73 -2.77 -8.70
N VAL A 241 -12.50 -3.66 -7.74
CA VAL A 241 -11.50 -3.49 -6.68
C VAL A 241 -10.54 -4.68 -6.75
N ALA A 242 -9.29 -4.42 -7.09
CA ALA A 242 -8.25 -5.43 -7.03
C ALA A 242 -7.55 -5.33 -5.66
N VAL A 243 -7.55 -6.41 -4.87
CA VAL A 243 -6.92 -6.48 -3.55
C VAL A 243 -5.70 -7.37 -3.63
N PHE A 244 -4.57 -6.93 -3.10
CA PHE A 244 -3.26 -7.57 -3.18
C PHE A 244 -2.78 -7.98 -1.80
N GLY A 245 -2.48 -9.26 -1.59
CA GLY A 245 -1.73 -9.73 -0.44
C GLY A 245 -0.23 -9.47 -0.59
N LEU A 246 0.52 -9.63 0.51
CA LEU A 246 1.97 -9.45 0.52
C LEU A 246 2.73 -10.76 0.31
N LEU A 247 3.93 -10.66 -0.24
CA LEU A 247 4.92 -11.73 -0.22
C LEU A 247 5.19 -12.16 1.24
N PRO A 248 5.36 -13.45 1.54
CA PRO A 248 5.49 -13.95 2.91
C PRO A 248 6.56 -13.26 3.76
N GLU A 249 7.67 -12.86 3.14
CA GLU A 249 8.79 -12.19 3.80
C GLU A 249 8.51 -10.75 4.23
N TYR A 250 7.49 -10.12 3.65
CA TYR A 250 7.10 -8.73 3.91
C TYR A 250 5.81 -8.61 4.72
N ARG A 251 5.23 -9.72 5.18
CA ARG A 251 4.02 -9.73 6.00
C ARG A 251 4.28 -9.21 7.40
N PHE A 252 3.38 -8.38 7.90
CA PHE A 252 3.45 -7.89 9.27
C PHE A 252 3.18 -9.05 10.26
N PRO A 253 3.81 -9.06 11.44
CA PRO A 253 3.70 -10.19 12.35
C PRO A 253 2.26 -10.51 12.77
N LEU A 254 1.53 -9.50 13.24
CA LEU A 254 0.19 -9.69 13.83
C LEU A 254 -0.94 -9.38 12.83
N GLU A 255 -0.82 -8.28 12.10
CA GLU A 255 -1.83 -7.83 11.14
C GLU A 255 -1.73 -8.56 9.80
N CYS A 256 -2.85 -8.59 9.07
CA CYS A 256 -2.87 -8.93 7.65
C CYS A 256 -2.92 -7.61 6.86
N THR A 257 -1.86 -7.32 6.14
CA THR A 257 -1.71 -6.06 5.40
C THR A 257 -1.91 -6.30 3.92
N MET A 258 -2.81 -5.55 3.30
CA MET A 258 -3.16 -5.67 1.88
C MET A 258 -3.25 -4.30 1.23
N GLY A 259 -2.83 -4.22 -0.04
CA GLY A 259 -3.11 -3.07 -0.90
C GLY A 259 -4.39 -3.27 -1.69
N TYR A 260 -4.97 -2.18 -2.20
CA TYR A 260 -6.03 -2.29 -3.20
C TYR A 260 -5.92 -1.20 -4.27
N LEU A 261 -6.33 -1.56 -5.49
CA LEU A 261 -6.46 -0.67 -6.64
C LEU A 261 -7.93 -0.58 -7.04
N LEU A 262 -8.43 0.63 -7.20
CA LEU A 262 -9.75 0.91 -7.74
C LEU A 262 -9.67 1.07 -9.25
N LEU A 263 -10.56 0.38 -9.95
CA LEU A 263 -10.64 0.40 -11.41
C LEU A 263 -12.05 0.84 -11.85
N SER A 264 -12.14 1.66 -12.88
CA SER A 264 -13.36 2.00 -13.59
C SER A 264 -13.21 1.60 -15.06
N ASN A 265 -13.96 0.58 -15.50
CA ASN A 265 -13.80 -0.01 -16.83
C ASN A 265 -12.33 -0.38 -17.15
N GLY A 266 -11.63 -0.92 -16.17
CA GLY A 266 -10.23 -1.30 -16.26
C GLY A 266 -9.22 -0.16 -16.13
N VAL A 267 -9.66 1.09 -16.04
CA VAL A 267 -8.80 2.26 -15.81
C VAL A 267 -8.56 2.44 -14.32
N PRO A 268 -7.31 2.51 -13.84
CA PRO A 268 -6.98 2.84 -12.47
C PRO A 268 -7.47 4.25 -12.09
N ILE A 269 -8.28 4.36 -11.04
CA ILE A 269 -8.86 5.63 -10.58
C ILE A 269 -8.52 5.99 -9.15
N GLY A 270 -7.93 5.06 -8.40
CA GLY A 270 -7.55 5.27 -7.01
C GLY A 270 -6.98 4.02 -6.37
N TYR A 271 -6.49 4.15 -5.16
CA TYR A 271 -5.80 3.07 -4.44
C TYR A 271 -5.89 3.28 -2.92
N GLY A 272 -5.45 2.30 -2.18
CA GLY A 272 -5.21 2.40 -0.74
C GLY A 272 -4.51 1.19 -0.18
N GLY A 273 -4.17 1.29 1.10
CA GLY A 273 -3.66 0.21 1.91
C GLY A 273 -4.62 -0.12 3.03
N SER A 274 -4.50 -1.30 3.58
CA SER A 274 -5.30 -1.77 4.70
C SER A 274 -4.50 -2.70 5.60
N SER A 275 -4.80 -2.65 6.89
CA SER A 275 -4.31 -3.60 7.89
C SER A 275 -5.51 -4.19 8.62
N ALA A 276 -5.74 -5.50 8.42
CA ALA A 276 -6.81 -6.22 9.06
C ALA A 276 -6.29 -6.99 10.27
N LEU A 277 -6.99 -6.87 11.40
CA LEU A 277 -6.72 -7.62 12.61
C LEU A 277 -8.04 -7.96 13.30
N PHE A 278 -8.27 -9.25 13.58
CA PHE A 278 -9.57 -9.74 14.04
C PHE A 278 -10.69 -9.30 13.09
N LYS A 279 -11.78 -8.73 13.62
CA LYS A 279 -12.95 -8.26 12.84
C LYS A 279 -12.88 -6.77 12.48
N GLN A 280 -11.70 -6.17 12.53
CA GLN A 280 -11.50 -4.77 12.18
C GLN A 280 -10.47 -4.59 11.09
N VAL A 281 -10.58 -3.49 10.35
CA VAL A 281 -9.62 -3.09 9.32
C VAL A 281 -9.36 -1.60 9.39
N ASN A 282 -8.09 -1.24 9.53
CA ASN A 282 -7.62 0.12 9.38
C ASN A 282 -7.32 0.34 7.89
N THR A 283 -7.99 1.29 7.26
CA THR A 283 -7.86 1.51 5.81
C THR A 283 -8.34 2.91 5.43
N GLY A 284 -7.79 3.44 4.35
CA GLY A 284 -8.13 4.74 3.78
C GLY A 284 -8.28 4.67 2.27
N ILE A 285 -8.72 5.77 1.65
CA ILE A 285 -8.92 5.87 0.22
C ILE A 285 -8.16 7.06 -0.36
N ASN A 286 -7.45 6.82 -1.45
CA ASN A 286 -6.85 7.84 -2.30
C ASN A 286 -7.46 7.73 -3.69
N ILE A 287 -8.10 8.78 -4.16
CA ILE A 287 -8.56 8.90 -5.54
C ILE A 287 -7.54 9.76 -6.29
N PHE A 288 -7.12 9.33 -7.46
CA PHE A 288 -6.22 10.13 -8.29
C PHE A 288 -6.90 11.46 -8.68
N ASP A 289 -6.12 12.50 -8.80
CA ASP A 289 -6.61 13.88 -8.94
C ASP A 289 -7.57 14.04 -10.12
N GLU A 290 -7.28 13.38 -11.21
CA GLU A 290 -8.07 13.40 -12.44
C GLU A 290 -9.49 12.80 -12.25
N TYR A 291 -9.66 12.01 -11.17
CA TYR A 291 -10.94 11.33 -10.84
C TYR A 291 -11.57 11.82 -9.54
N ARG A 292 -11.04 12.89 -8.92
CA ARG A 292 -11.57 13.50 -7.68
C ARG A 292 -12.87 14.25 -7.90
N ASN A 293 -13.85 13.59 -8.44
CA ASN A 293 -15.20 14.13 -8.59
C ASN A 293 -16.15 13.49 -7.55
N SER A 294 -17.42 13.56 -7.73
CA SER A 294 -18.45 13.30 -6.72
C SER A 294 -18.62 11.84 -6.25
N GLU A 295 -17.87 10.84 -6.78
CA GLU A 295 -18.11 9.41 -6.50
C GLU A 295 -17.26 8.83 -5.36
N ALA A 296 -16.29 9.55 -4.78
CA ALA A 296 -15.39 9.03 -3.76
C ALA A 296 -16.11 8.30 -2.60
N ALA A 297 -17.23 8.84 -2.13
CA ALA A 297 -18.01 8.24 -1.05
C ALA A 297 -18.70 6.92 -1.47
N PHE A 298 -19.15 6.82 -2.70
CA PHE A 298 -19.68 5.56 -3.25
C PHE A 298 -18.57 4.54 -3.40
N LEU A 299 -17.44 4.90 -4.01
CA LEU A 299 -16.29 4.03 -4.21
C LEU A 299 -15.75 3.50 -2.87
N TRP A 300 -15.67 4.37 -1.86
CA TRP A 300 -15.25 3.98 -0.53
C TRP A 300 -16.16 2.92 0.11
N VAL A 301 -17.47 3.07 -0.04
CA VAL A 301 -18.43 2.07 0.43
C VAL A 301 -18.24 0.73 -0.30
N GLN A 302 -17.90 0.73 -1.60
CA GLN A 302 -17.60 -0.51 -2.32
C GLN A 302 -16.30 -1.17 -1.85
N VAL A 303 -15.26 -0.41 -1.53
CA VAL A 303 -14.03 -0.96 -0.92
C VAL A 303 -14.35 -1.64 0.41
N MET A 304 -15.09 -0.97 1.31
CA MET A 304 -15.51 -1.57 2.59
C MET A 304 -16.35 -2.84 2.38
N ARG A 305 -17.23 -2.86 1.39
CA ARG A 305 -18.02 -4.02 1.01
C ARG A 305 -17.15 -5.21 0.56
N VAL A 306 -16.07 -4.93 -0.17
CA VAL A 306 -15.10 -5.97 -0.58
C VAL A 306 -14.37 -6.55 0.64
N TYR A 307 -13.89 -5.73 1.55
CA TYR A 307 -13.25 -6.21 2.79
C TYR A 307 -14.22 -6.97 3.69
N TYR A 308 -15.48 -6.52 3.80
CA TYR A 308 -16.52 -7.29 4.49
C TYR A 308 -16.70 -8.69 3.86
N SER A 309 -16.70 -8.78 2.53
CA SER A 309 -16.87 -10.04 1.81
C SER A 309 -15.65 -10.96 1.89
N LEU A 310 -14.42 -10.40 1.87
CA LEU A 310 -13.17 -11.17 1.88
C LEU A 310 -12.77 -11.64 3.27
N VAL A 311 -12.91 -10.78 4.28
CA VAL A 311 -12.34 -10.99 5.63
C VAL A 311 -13.41 -11.03 6.71
N GLY A 312 -14.65 -10.62 6.42
CA GLY A 312 -15.72 -10.55 7.42
C GLY A 312 -15.56 -9.38 8.40
N CYS A 313 -14.83 -8.32 8.02
CA CYS A 313 -14.62 -7.16 8.87
C CYS A 313 -15.94 -6.45 9.20
N THR A 314 -16.22 -6.25 10.49
CA THR A 314 -17.41 -5.56 10.99
C THR A 314 -17.12 -4.15 11.50
N ARG A 315 -15.85 -3.75 11.56
CA ARG A 315 -15.40 -2.42 11.98
C ARG A 315 -14.33 -1.90 11.04
N PHE A 316 -14.54 -0.68 10.56
CA PHE A 316 -13.62 0.05 9.70
C PHE A 316 -13.07 1.24 10.45
N ILE A 317 -11.73 1.40 10.42
CA ILE A 317 -11.00 2.42 11.15
C ILE A 317 -10.39 3.38 10.15
N ALA A 318 -10.54 4.67 10.42
CA ALA A 318 -9.78 5.74 9.79
C ALA A 318 -8.89 6.37 10.85
N ASN A 319 -7.57 6.28 10.67
CA ASN A 319 -6.60 6.76 11.63
C ASN A 319 -6.41 8.30 11.56
N PRO A 320 -5.75 8.91 12.54
CA PRO A 320 -5.56 10.36 12.59
C PRO A 320 -4.90 10.94 11.34
N TYR A 321 -3.92 10.27 10.75
CA TYR A 321 -3.26 10.72 9.52
C TYR A 321 -4.22 10.84 8.33
N GLN A 322 -5.11 9.86 8.16
CA GLN A 322 -6.14 9.89 7.11
C GLN A 322 -7.16 11.01 7.34
N LEU A 323 -7.37 11.42 8.59
CA LEU A 323 -8.30 12.48 8.97
C LEU A 323 -7.68 13.89 8.85
N GLY A 324 -6.33 13.98 8.77
CA GLY A 324 -5.62 15.23 8.61
C GLY A 324 -4.51 15.51 9.64
N SER A 325 -4.33 14.67 10.65
CA SER A 325 -3.22 14.81 11.61
C SER A 325 -1.89 14.50 10.91
N GLY A 326 -1.00 15.48 10.81
CA GLY A 326 0.24 15.35 10.05
C GLY A 326 0.06 15.31 8.51
N ASN A 327 -1.17 15.41 8.01
CA ASN A 327 -1.50 15.34 6.59
C ASN A 327 -2.22 16.63 6.15
N LYS A 328 -1.46 17.60 5.62
CA LYS A 328 -1.98 18.91 5.23
C LYS A 328 -3.03 18.83 4.11
N GLU A 329 -2.89 17.89 3.18
CA GLU A 329 -3.83 17.70 2.08
C GLU A 329 -5.19 17.20 2.60
N ALA A 330 -5.19 16.15 3.42
CA ALA A 330 -6.39 15.62 4.04
C ALA A 330 -7.08 16.65 4.94
N LEU A 331 -6.30 17.44 5.68
CA LEU A 331 -6.83 18.51 6.53
C LEU A 331 -7.54 19.58 5.69
N ARG A 332 -6.90 20.08 4.62
CA ARG A 332 -7.46 21.11 3.73
C ARG A 332 -8.67 20.61 2.94
N SER A 333 -8.67 19.34 2.52
CA SER A 333 -9.82 18.73 1.82
C SER A 333 -11.01 18.46 2.74
N GLY A 334 -10.83 18.55 4.07
CA GLY A 334 -11.87 18.26 5.06
C GLY A 334 -12.18 16.78 5.16
N ALA A 335 -11.16 15.92 5.07
CA ALA A 335 -11.27 14.46 5.10
C ALA A 335 -12.05 13.96 6.34
N PHE A 336 -11.90 14.59 7.51
CA PHE A 336 -12.70 14.28 8.69
C PHE A 336 -14.20 14.23 8.38
N TRP A 337 -14.74 15.27 7.70
CA TRP A 337 -16.16 15.36 7.38
C TRP A 337 -16.59 14.36 6.31
N PHE A 338 -15.70 13.95 5.43
CA PHE A 338 -15.95 12.85 4.49
C PHE A 338 -16.27 11.56 5.24
N TYR A 339 -15.43 11.15 6.19
CA TYR A 339 -15.65 9.97 7.01
C TYR A 339 -16.86 10.12 7.95
N TYR A 340 -16.99 11.27 8.61
CA TYR A 340 -18.10 11.52 9.54
C TYR A 340 -19.47 11.39 8.87
N ARG A 341 -19.61 11.92 7.65
CA ARG A 341 -20.83 11.83 6.86
C ARG A 341 -21.17 10.42 6.37
N LEU A 342 -20.19 9.54 6.28
CA LEU A 342 -20.37 8.11 5.98
C LEU A 342 -20.81 7.30 7.20
N GLY A 343 -20.77 7.89 8.40
CA GLY A 343 -21.19 7.26 9.63
C GLY A 343 -20.06 6.85 10.57
N TYR A 344 -18.80 7.20 10.24
CA TYR A 344 -17.69 7.08 11.19
C TYR A 344 -17.89 8.01 12.38
N ARG A 345 -17.42 7.59 13.55
CA ARG A 345 -17.48 8.40 14.77
C ARG A 345 -16.15 8.34 15.51
N PRO A 346 -15.66 9.48 16.05
CA PRO A 346 -14.46 9.53 16.87
C PRO A 346 -14.55 8.58 18.07
N VAL A 347 -13.44 7.92 18.39
CA VAL A 347 -13.37 7.02 19.56
C VAL A 347 -13.29 7.81 20.87
N ASP A 348 -12.61 8.95 20.84
CA ASP A 348 -12.54 9.86 22.00
C ASP A 348 -13.87 10.58 22.20
N LYS A 349 -14.33 10.65 23.46
CA LYS A 349 -15.61 11.27 23.85
C LYS A 349 -15.60 12.78 23.61
N THR A 350 -14.51 13.45 23.95
CA THR A 350 -14.37 14.90 23.82
C THR A 350 -14.39 15.33 22.37
N ILE A 351 -13.67 14.60 21.52
CA ILE A 351 -13.63 14.82 20.07
C ILE A 351 -14.99 14.50 19.43
N ARG A 352 -15.68 13.47 19.92
CA ARG A 352 -17.03 13.12 19.47
C ARG A 352 -18.05 14.21 19.78
N ASP A 353 -17.97 14.80 20.95
CA ASP A 353 -18.87 15.89 21.36
C ASP A 353 -18.56 17.17 20.55
N LEU A 354 -17.28 17.51 20.37
CA LEU A 354 -16.86 18.60 19.47
C LEU A 354 -17.39 18.39 18.04
N ALA A 355 -17.27 17.16 17.50
CA ALA A 355 -17.76 16.84 16.18
C ALA A 355 -19.29 17.03 16.04
N ARG A 356 -20.05 16.69 17.08
CA ARG A 356 -21.50 16.91 17.11
C ARG A 356 -21.88 18.38 17.11
N GLU A 357 -21.15 19.20 17.87
CA GLU A 357 -21.37 20.65 17.91
C GLU A 357 -21.05 21.31 16.56
N GLU A 358 -19.93 20.95 15.96
CA GLU A 358 -19.54 21.45 14.65
C GLU A 358 -20.52 21.00 13.55
N ASP A 359 -20.98 19.74 13.58
CA ASP A 359 -21.99 19.25 12.64
C ASP A 359 -23.31 20.05 12.74
N LYS A 360 -23.75 20.41 13.96
CA LYS A 360 -24.91 21.30 14.15
C LYS A 360 -24.68 22.69 13.52
N LYS A 361 -23.47 23.26 13.63
CA LYS A 361 -23.14 24.55 12.99
C LYS A 361 -23.19 24.44 11.46
N ILE A 362 -22.62 23.36 10.90
CA ILE A 362 -22.66 23.08 9.46
C ILE A 362 -24.09 22.95 8.95
N GLN A 363 -24.97 22.28 9.72
CA GLN A 363 -26.38 22.11 9.34
C GLN A 363 -27.19 23.42 9.43
N ARG A 364 -26.90 24.26 10.40
CA ARG A 364 -27.67 25.51 10.66
C ARG A 364 -27.27 26.67 9.76
N LYS A 365 -25.96 26.76 9.40
CA LYS A 365 -25.44 27.91 8.65
C LYS A 365 -24.92 27.46 7.29
N SER A 366 -25.67 27.82 6.24
CA SER A 366 -25.19 27.56 4.87
C SER A 366 -23.83 28.22 4.64
N GLY A 367 -22.92 27.48 4.02
CA GLY A 367 -21.54 27.95 3.75
C GLY A 367 -20.57 27.86 4.92
N TYR A 368 -21.03 27.53 6.14
CA TYR A 368 -20.10 27.33 7.26
C TYR A 368 -19.11 26.16 6.98
N ARG A 369 -17.86 26.38 7.34
CA ARG A 369 -16.79 25.38 7.31
C ARG A 369 -16.05 25.45 8.64
N SER A 370 -15.71 24.29 9.20
CA SER A 370 -14.83 24.24 10.36
C SER A 370 -13.46 24.80 9.97
N ASP A 371 -12.90 25.65 10.83
CA ASP A 371 -11.57 26.21 10.64
C ASP A 371 -10.46 25.15 10.79
N LEU A 372 -9.23 25.46 10.35
CA LEU A 372 -8.10 24.52 10.38
C LEU A 372 -7.76 24.07 11.81
N ARG A 373 -7.86 24.96 12.81
CA ARG A 373 -7.58 24.62 14.22
C ARG A 373 -8.60 23.59 14.73
N THR A 374 -9.86 23.80 14.41
CA THR A 374 -10.92 22.84 14.76
C THR A 374 -10.73 21.51 14.03
N LEU A 375 -10.41 21.53 12.73
CA LEU A 375 -10.13 20.31 11.96
C LEU A 375 -8.92 19.54 12.52
N THR A 376 -7.86 20.23 12.91
CA THR A 376 -6.68 19.60 13.56
C THR A 376 -7.08 18.89 14.86
N ARG A 377 -7.92 19.51 15.69
CA ARG A 377 -8.44 18.88 16.91
C ARG A 377 -9.33 17.68 16.60
N LEU A 378 -10.21 17.80 15.60
CA LEU A 378 -11.10 16.72 15.18
C LEU A 378 -10.35 15.50 14.66
N SER A 379 -9.19 15.70 14.02
CA SER A 379 -8.36 14.62 13.45
C SER A 379 -7.39 13.98 14.45
N SER A 380 -7.46 14.29 15.75
CA SER A 380 -6.48 13.84 16.75
C SER A 380 -6.69 12.40 17.25
N CYS A 381 -7.78 11.74 16.91
CA CYS A 381 -8.06 10.36 17.30
C CYS A 381 -8.69 9.57 16.16
N ASP A 382 -8.65 8.24 16.26
CA ASP A 382 -9.29 7.34 15.32
C ASP A 382 -10.79 7.61 15.21
N MET A 383 -11.33 7.33 14.02
CA MET A 383 -12.76 7.24 13.78
C MET A 383 -13.17 5.83 13.37
N HIS A 384 -14.23 5.30 13.96
CA HIS A 384 -14.74 3.98 13.65
C HIS A 384 -16.10 4.04 12.95
N LEU A 385 -16.24 3.27 11.86
CA LEU A 385 -17.51 2.85 11.30
C LEU A 385 -17.80 1.43 11.77
N THR A 386 -18.75 1.26 12.66
CA THR A 386 -19.13 -0.03 13.22
C THR A 386 -20.42 -0.52 12.56
N LEU A 387 -20.39 -1.72 11.99
CA LEU A 387 -21.56 -2.37 11.40
C LEU A 387 -22.49 -2.93 12.50
N PRO A 388 -23.79 -3.17 12.21
CA PRO A 388 -24.72 -3.67 13.22
C PRO A 388 -24.34 -5.04 13.82
N ALA A 389 -23.63 -5.87 13.06
CA ALA A 389 -23.18 -7.20 13.52
C ALA A 389 -21.97 -7.16 14.47
N ALA A 390 -21.28 -6.02 14.61
CA ALA A 390 -20.10 -5.89 15.45
C ALA A 390 -20.48 -5.92 16.95
N LYS A 391 -19.74 -6.69 17.73
CA LYS A 391 -19.89 -6.74 19.19
C LYS A 391 -18.82 -5.89 19.86
N GLN A 392 -19.12 -5.36 21.07
CA GLN A 392 -18.19 -4.52 21.81
C GLN A 392 -16.97 -5.31 22.31
N ASN A 393 -17.16 -6.57 22.66
CA ASN A 393 -16.06 -7.44 23.11
C ASN A 393 -15.13 -7.89 21.96
N GLU A 394 -15.49 -7.63 20.70
CA GLU A 394 -14.66 -7.89 19.51
C GLU A 394 -13.76 -6.70 19.15
N LEU A 395 -13.81 -5.61 19.90
CA LEU A 395 -12.92 -4.47 19.67
C LEU A 395 -11.51 -4.78 20.17
N PHE A 396 -10.54 -4.58 19.28
CA PHE A 396 -9.13 -4.46 19.61
C PHE A 396 -8.74 -2.99 19.47
N ASP A 397 -8.27 -2.34 20.55
CA ASP A 397 -7.87 -0.94 20.51
C ASP A 397 -6.57 -0.81 19.70
N GLU A 398 -6.48 0.14 18.76
CA GLU A 398 -5.28 0.34 17.93
C GLU A 398 -4.03 0.64 18.78
N THR A 399 -4.19 1.27 19.95
CA THR A 399 -3.08 1.51 20.90
C THR A 399 -2.48 0.21 21.44
N TRP A 400 -3.24 -0.89 21.45
CA TRP A 400 -2.74 -2.19 21.90
C TRP A 400 -1.78 -2.86 20.94
N LEU A 401 -1.65 -2.39 19.69
CA LEU A 401 -0.62 -2.90 18.77
C LEU A 401 0.78 -2.68 19.35
N SER A 402 1.08 -1.46 19.80
CA SER A 402 2.37 -1.15 20.43
C SER A 402 2.56 -1.88 21.76
N THR A 403 1.51 -1.97 22.58
CA THR A 403 1.53 -2.75 23.83
C THR A 403 1.81 -4.24 23.56
N SER A 404 1.13 -4.83 22.56
CA SER A 404 1.36 -6.22 22.15
C SER A 404 2.80 -6.45 21.69
N SER A 405 3.36 -5.51 20.91
CA SER A 405 4.76 -5.55 20.47
C SER A 405 5.73 -5.39 21.67
N GLY A 406 5.40 -4.56 22.65
CA GLY A 406 6.14 -4.45 23.90
C GLY A 406 6.19 -5.76 24.69
N LEU A 407 5.04 -6.41 24.84
CA LEU A 407 4.94 -7.75 25.47
C LEU A 407 5.76 -8.79 24.71
N ALA A 408 5.67 -8.83 23.37
CA ALA A 408 6.47 -9.72 22.54
C ALA A 408 7.98 -9.43 22.70
N THR A 409 8.38 -8.16 22.85
CA THR A 409 9.76 -7.75 23.11
C THR A 409 10.26 -8.26 24.47
N GLN A 410 9.43 -8.22 25.51
CA GLN A 410 9.75 -8.77 26.82
C GLN A 410 9.94 -10.29 26.77
N VAL A 411 9.04 -11.01 26.09
CA VAL A 411 9.17 -12.46 25.85
C VAL A 411 10.51 -12.79 25.19
N LEU A 412 10.87 -12.06 24.12
CA LEU A 412 12.14 -12.25 23.42
C LEU A 412 13.37 -11.91 24.30
N GLY A 413 13.25 -10.92 25.20
CA GLY A 413 14.30 -10.56 26.14
C GLY A 413 14.55 -11.64 27.20
N CYS A 414 13.47 -12.19 27.75
CA CYS A 414 13.52 -13.27 28.76
C CYS A 414 14.09 -14.58 28.22
N ALA A 415 14.06 -14.81 26.92
CA ALA A 415 14.52 -16.05 26.31
C ALA A 415 16.06 -16.27 26.38
N LYS A 416 16.85 -15.22 26.74
CA LYS A 416 18.29 -15.31 26.99
C LYS A 416 19.11 -16.01 25.88
N GLY A 417 18.80 -15.78 24.61
CA GLY A 417 19.58 -16.25 23.49
C GLY A 417 20.88 -15.46 23.30
N ARG A 418 21.92 -16.09 22.72
CA ARG A 418 23.20 -15.41 22.42
C ARG A 418 23.08 -14.25 21.42
N SER A 419 21.99 -14.21 20.65
CA SER A 419 21.61 -13.13 19.74
C SER A 419 20.09 -12.96 19.73
N ARG A 420 19.58 -11.83 19.19
CA ARG A 420 18.13 -11.63 19.02
C ARG A 420 17.49 -12.76 18.21
N GLN A 421 18.16 -13.23 17.15
CA GLN A 421 17.70 -14.35 16.35
C GLN A 421 17.67 -15.67 17.14
N ALA A 422 18.66 -15.91 17.99
CA ALA A 422 18.67 -17.09 18.86
C ALA A 422 17.53 -17.05 19.89
N SER A 423 17.21 -15.88 20.45
CA SER A 423 16.04 -15.69 21.32
C SER A 423 14.73 -15.99 20.57
N ALA A 424 14.54 -15.44 19.38
CA ALA A 424 13.35 -15.69 18.56
C ALA A 424 13.19 -17.18 18.21
N ASN A 425 14.28 -17.85 17.82
CA ASN A 425 14.28 -19.30 17.54
C ASN A 425 13.93 -20.13 18.78
N ARG A 426 14.40 -19.72 19.97
CA ARG A 426 14.05 -20.38 21.23
C ARG A 426 12.58 -20.24 21.54
N VAL A 427 12.03 -19.01 21.53
CA VAL A 427 10.61 -18.74 21.79
C VAL A 427 9.72 -19.53 20.80
N ALA A 428 10.08 -19.54 19.52
CA ALA A 428 9.33 -20.27 18.50
C ALA A 428 9.34 -21.79 18.76
N ARG A 429 10.46 -22.35 19.19
CA ARG A 429 10.60 -23.78 19.54
C ARG A 429 9.78 -24.12 20.77
N GLU A 430 9.96 -23.40 21.87
CA GLU A 430 9.22 -23.61 23.12
C GLU A 430 7.72 -23.49 22.92
N LEU A 431 7.27 -22.49 22.14
CA LEU A 431 5.86 -22.37 21.77
C LEU A 431 5.39 -23.60 20.96
N ALA A 432 6.14 -24.01 19.95
CA ALA A 432 5.78 -25.16 19.11
C ALA A 432 5.62 -26.44 19.96
N GLU A 433 6.55 -26.68 20.90
CA GLU A 433 6.49 -27.80 21.86
C GLU A 433 5.26 -27.70 22.75
N ASN A 434 4.97 -26.53 23.35
CA ASN A 434 3.78 -26.29 24.17
C ASN A 434 2.47 -26.52 23.40
N LEU A 435 2.47 -26.20 22.11
CA LEU A 435 1.36 -26.46 21.23
C LEU A 435 1.28 -27.92 20.73
N GLY A 436 2.23 -28.78 21.11
CA GLY A 436 2.27 -30.20 20.72
C GLY A 436 2.75 -30.42 19.28
N VAL A 437 3.55 -29.52 18.73
CA VAL A 437 4.21 -29.71 17.43
C VAL A 437 5.46 -30.55 17.63
N ARG A 438 5.44 -31.81 17.20
CA ARG A 438 6.54 -32.77 17.39
C ARG A 438 7.75 -32.47 16.50
N SER A 439 7.52 -31.93 15.29
CA SER A 439 8.59 -31.63 14.34
C SER A 439 8.19 -30.51 13.38
N LEU A 440 9.13 -29.65 13.04
CA LEU A 440 8.97 -28.60 12.03
C LEU A 440 9.53 -29.02 10.64
N GLN A 441 9.95 -30.28 10.47
CA GLN A 441 10.56 -30.77 9.21
C GLN A 441 9.63 -30.61 8.01
N HIS A 442 8.33 -30.80 8.21
CA HIS A 442 7.30 -30.68 7.16
C HIS A 442 6.74 -29.26 7.00
N TRP A 443 7.26 -28.30 7.75
CA TRP A 443 6.88 -26.89 7.59
C TRP A 443 7.74 -26.26 6.50
N SER A 444 7.08 -25.52 5.58
CA SER A 444 7.80 -24.75 4.56
C SER A 444 8.67 -23.65 5.20
N GLN A 445 9.56 -23.07 4.43
CA GLN A 445 10.35 -21.93 4.91
C GLN A 445 9.46 -20.78 5.35
N ASP A 446 8.39 -20.49 4.59
CA ASP A 446 7.45 -19.42 4.91
C ASP A 446 6.60 -19.73 6.14
N GLU A 447 6.17 -20.99 6.33
CA GLU A 447 5.48 -21.41 7.56
C GLU A 447 6.39 -21.25 8.80
N ARG A 448 7.69 -21.55 8.68
CA ARG A 448 8.67 -21.31 9.76
C ARG A 448 8.87 -19.81 10.01
N ARG A 449 8.89 -18.99 8.95
CA ARG A 449 8.93 -17.53 9.06
C ARG A 449 7.68 -16.99 9.77
N GLY A 450 6.48 -17.47 9.41
CA GLY A 450 5.23 -17.16 10.09
C GLY A 450 5.24 -17.55 11.57
N LEU A 451 5.79 -18.72 11.91
CA LEU A 451 6.00 -19.14 13.30
C LEU A 451 6.92 -18.15 14.05
N LEU A 452 8.08 -17.80 13.50
CA LEU A 452 9.01 -16.85 14.12
C LEU A 452 8.38 -15.48 14.34
N ALA A 453 7.57 -15.01 13.40
CA ALA A 453 6.92 -13.71 13.48
C ALA A 453 5.81 -13.67 14.54
N LEU A 454 4.98 -14.72 14.65
CA LEU A 454 3.79 -14.71 15.51
C LEU A 454 4.03 -15.34 16.89
N ALA A 455 5.06 -16.18 17.04
CA ALA A 455 5.33 -16.89 18.30
C ALA A 455 5.50 -15.97 19.53
N PRO A 456 6.18 -14.82 19.46
CA PRO A 456 6.33 -13.95 20.63
C PRO A 456 4.99 -13.40 21.15
N PHE A 457 4.02 -13.13 20.25
CA PHE A 457 2.68 -12.66 20.62
C PHE A 457 1.83 -13.76 21.26
N LEU A 458 1.92 -14.98 20.74
CA LEU A 458 1.22 -16.13 21.34
C LEU A 458 1.85 -16.55 22.67
N ALA A 459 3.16 -16.47 22.80
CA ALA A 459 3.87 -16.75 24.06
C ALA A 459 3.55 -15.70 25.14
N ALA A 460 3.32 -14.45 24.75
CA ALA A 460 2.97 -13.36 25.68
C ALA A 460 1.61 -13.57 26.39
N VAL A 461 0.74 -14.43 25.86
CA VAL A 461 -0.57 -14.75 26.47
C VAL A 461 -0.59 -16.13 27.13
N ASP A 462 0.56 -16.68 27.45
CA ASP A 462 0.82 -17.96 28.15
C ASP A 462 -0.06 -19.14 27.66
N PRO A 463 0.39 -19.88 26.66
CA PRO A 463 -0.37 -21.00 26.09
C PRO A 463 -0.31 -22.30 26.90
N SER A 464 0.33 -22.31 28.09
CA SER A 464 0.55 -23.53 28.87
C SER A 464 -0.76 -24.19 29.32
N GLY A 465 -1.75 -23.37 29.72
CA GLY A 465 -3.07 -23.81 30.15
C GLY A 465 -4.09 -24.05 29.04
N TRP A 466 -3.70 -23.95 27.76
CA TRP A 466 -4.65 -24.04 26.64
C TRP A 466 -5.19 -25.46 26.43
N SER A 467 -6.47 -25.55 26.11
CA SER A 467 -7.12 -26.79 25.70
C SER A 467 -6.55 -27.31 24.39
N GLN A 468 -6.79 -28.58 24.07
CA GLN A 468 -6.37 -29.18 22.80
C GLN A 468 -6.98 -28.47 21.57
N SER A 469 -8.20 -27.90 21.71
CA SER A 469 -8.83 -27.10 20.65
C SER A 469 -8.04 -25.82 20.40
N GLN A 470 -7.76 -25.05 21.45
CA GLN A 470 -6.98 -23.82 21.39
C GLN A 470 -5.59 -24.03 20.79
N LYS A 471 -4.90 -25.07 21.25
CA LYS A 471 -3.59 -25.48 20.70
C LYS A 471 -3.66 -25.83 19.21
N ARG A 472 -4.73 -26.52 18.78
CA ARG A 472 -4.96 -26.84 17.36
C ARG A 472 -5.19 -25.56 16.53
N ASP A 473 -5.99 -24.63 17.03
CA ASP A 473 -6.33 -23.41 16.30
C ASP A 473 -5.14 -22.46 16.23
N ALA A 474 -4.32 -22.38 17.28
CA ALA A 474 -3.03 -21.68 17.26
C ALA A 474 -2.06 -22.26 16.22
N ARG A 475 -1.95 -23.60 16.14
CA ARG A 475 -1.12 -24.26 15.10
C ARG A 475 -1.60 -23.91 13.68
N ARG A 476 -2.94 -23.92 13.46
CA ARG A 476 -3.51 -23.51 12.17
C ARG A 476 -3.19 -22.07 11.83
N LEU A 477 -3.30 -21.17 12.83
CA LEU A 477 -2.99 -19.74 12.67
C LEU A 477 -1.52 -19.51 12.31
N LEU A 478 -0.59 -20.18 13.02
CA LEU A 478 0.86 -20.10 12.76
C LEU A 478 1.19 -20.55 11.33
N ARG A 479 0.63 -21.66 10.88
CA ARG A 479 0.85 -22.16 9.51
C ARG A 479 0.22 -21.24 8.47
N ALA A 480 -0.97 -20.73 8.74
CA ALA A 480 -1.66 -19.82 7.82
C ALA A 480 -0.90 -18.51 7.62
N LYS A 481 -0.19 -18.02 8.66
CA LYS A 481 0.65 -16.80 8.54
C LYS A 481 1.76 -16.95 7.49
N GLY A 482 2.31 -18.14 7.36
CA GLY A 482 3.31 -18.48 6.33
C GLY A 482 2.73 -19.20 5.11
N SER A 483 1.42 -19.25 4.95
CA SER A 483 0.79 -19.89 3.78
C SER A 483 0.98 -19.07 2.50
N LYS A 484 0.69 -19.67 1.35
CA LYS A 484 0.74 -18.95 0.07
C LYS A 484 -0.24 -17.76 0.00
N ARG A 485 -1.28 -17.74 0.84
CA ARG A 485 -2.30 -16.70 0.86
C ARG A 485 -2.42 -16.11 2.27
N GLU A 486 -2.13 -14.84 2.41
CA GLU A 486 -2.30 -14.16 3.69
C GLU A 486 -3.78 -14.00 4.08
N LEU A 487 -4.69 -14.02 3.10
CA LEU A 487 -6.13 -14.03 3.34
C LEU A 487 -6.59 -15.21 4.18
N ASP A 488 -5.94 -16.38 4.07
CA ASP A 488 -6.25 -17.55 4.91
C ASP A 488 -5.96 -17.26 6.40
N TYR A 489 -4.86 -16.56 6.67
CA TYR A 489 -4.53 -16.08 8.02
C TYR A 489 -5.54 -15.03 8.50
N ALA A 490 -5.87 -14.04 7.66
CA ALA A 490 -6.84 -13.00 8.01
C ALA A 490 -8.19 -13.59 8.42
N ASN A 491 -8.69 -14.58 7.68
CA ASN A 491 -9.96 -15.25 7.97
C ASN A 491 -9.90 -16.06 9.27
N LEU A 492 -8.81 -16.77 9.54
CA LEU A 492 -8.62 -17.48 10.80
C LEU A 492 -8.51 -16.50 11.98
N MET A 493 -7.78 -15.41 11.80
CA MET A 493 -7.64 -14.37 12.82
C MET A 493 -8.99 -13.68 13.11
N ALA A 494 -9.78 -13.37 12.08
CA ALA A 494 -11.10 -12.75 12.23
C ALA A 494 -12.10 -13.62 13.03
N THR A 495 -11.91 -14.92 13.07
CA THR A 495 -12.76 -15.86 13.81
C THR A 495 -12.15 -16.33 15.14
N ASN A 496 -10.95 -15.88 15.49
CA ASN A 496 -10.25 -16.30 16.71
C ASN A 496 -10.58 -15.35 17.89
N ASP A 497 -11.82 -15.39 18.36
CA ASP A 497 -12.28 -14.56 19.48
C ASP A 497 -11.50 -14.87 20.77
N GLU A 498 -10.99 -16.08 20.93
CA GLU A 498 -10.27 -16.50 22.11
C GLU A 498 -8.89 -15.84 22.19
N PHE A 499 -8.11 -15.86 21.13
CA PHE A 499 -6.83 -15.15 21.08
C PHE A 499 -7.03 -13.63 21.25
N LEU A 500 -8.10 -13.08 20.65
CA LEU A 500 -8.47 -11.68 20.87
C LEU A 500 -8.64 -11.36 22.36
N GLN A 501 -9.43 -12.20 23.11
CA GLN A 501 -9.68 -11.93 24.54
C GLN A 501 -8.41 -12.08 25.38
N LEU A 502 -7.58 -13.07 25.10
CA LEU A 502 -6.30 -13.26 25.79
C LEU A 502 -5.34 -12.10 25.55
N LEU A 503 -5.16 -11.70 24.29
CA LEU A 503 -4.28 -10.57 23.95
C LEU A 503 -4.79 -9.25 24.54
N ARG A 504 -6.11 -9.03 24.47
CA ARG A 504 -6.78 -7.88 25.10
C ARG A 504 -6.52 -7.82 26.59
N LYS A 505 -6.69 -8.95 27.30
CA LYS A 505 -6.43 -9.05 28.74
C LYS A 505 -4.98 -8.68 29.04
N ALA A 506 -4.01 -9.27 28.34
CA ALA A 506 -2.59 -8.99 28.53
C ALA A 506 -2.24 -7.51 28.29
N CYS A 507 -2.82 -6.88 27.26
CA CYS A 507 -2.62 -5.46 26.99
C CYS A 507 -3.20 -4.56 28.09
N ILE A 508 -4.38 -4.88 28.62
CA ILE A 508 -5.00 -4.12 29.73
C ILE A 508 -4.16 -4.24 31.01
N GLU A 509 -3.65 -5.43 31.30
CA GLU A 509 -2.79 -5.67 32.48
C GLU A 509 -1.46 -4.90 32.34
N ALA A 510 -0.82 -4.94 31.18
CA ALA A 510 0.41 -4.20 30.90
C ALA A 510 0.23 -2.67 30.98
N SER A 511 -0.93 -2.13 30.61
CA SER A 511 -1.21 -0.69 30.67
C SER A 511 -1.46 -0.16 32.11
N ARG A 512 -1.54 -1.06 33.10
CA ARG A 512 -1.73 -0.71 34.53
C ARG A 512 -0.43 -0.73 35.32
N GLN A 513 0.62 -1.28 34.74
CA GLN A 513 1.99 -1.27 35.27
C GLN A 513 2.76 -0.05 34.77
#